data_0e9b61e944101bee684240ac72aab7b8
#
_entry.id   0e9b61e944101bee684240ac72aab7b8
#
_cell.length_a   1.000
_cell.length_b   1.000
_cell.length_c   1.000
_cell.angle_alpha   90.00
_cell.angle_beta   90.00
_cell.angle_gamma   90.00
#
_symmetry.space_group_name_H-M   'P 1'
#
loop_
_entity.id
_entity.type
_entity.pdbx_description
1 polymer ?
#
loop_
_entity_poly.entity_id
_entity_poly.type
_entity_poly.pdbx_seq_one_letter_code
_entity_poly.pdbx_strand_id
1 'polypeptide(L)'
;MKQTVKFFYLLMILISVIFISSFIYIKNPTIIEVETTKGKILIELYDETPIHKANFVKLVENGFYEGITFHRVIKNFMAQAGDPNSRNENFKGKLGQNSEGQTLPAEIITKYFHKKGALAAARQGDQINPEKKSSGSQFYIVQGQKHTRNQIKQMETRINQQMENAQIGKFLKMEENEQYMKRIKNFQDLR
;
A
#
# COMPACT_ATOMS: atom_id res chain seq x y z
N MET A 1 -20.02 -26.97 53.84
CA MET A 1 -20.53 -25.86 53.04
C MET A 1 -19.56 -24.66 52.85
N LYS A 2 -18.96 -24.12 53.91
CA LYS A 2 -18.06 -22.97 53.79
C LYS A 2 -16.74 -23.24 53.01
N GLN A 3 -16.21 -24.46 53.06
CA GLN A 3 -14.98 -24.83 52.33
C GLN A 3 -15.20 -25.03 50.82
N THR A 4 -16.32 -25.61 50.42
CA THR A 4 -16.68 -25.81 49.02
C THR A 4 -16.90 -24.48 48.26
N VAL A 5 -17.50 -23.48 48.94
CA VAL A 5 -17.70 -22.15 48.38
C VAL A 5 -16.37 -21.43 48.18
N LYS A 6 -15.41 -21.54 49.11
CA LYS A 6 -14.06 -20.97 48.97
C LYS A 6 -13.30 -21.60 47.80
N PHE A 7 -13.42 -22.90 47.62
CA PHE A 7 -12.78 -23.59 46.50
C PHE A 7 -13.33 -23.13 45.13
N PHE A 8 -14.64 -22.93 45.03
CA PHE A 8 -15.28 -22.39 43.82
C PHE A 8 -14.83 -20.96 43.51
N TYR A 9 -14.70 -20.07 44.51
CA TYR A 9 -14.19 -18.73 44.32
C TYR A 9 -12.74 -18.72 43.86
N LEU A 10 -11.87 -19.55 44.41
CA LEU A 10 -10.47 -19.69 44.00
C LEU A 10 -10.35 -20.20 42.56
N LEU A 11 -11.19 -21.17 42.19
CA LEU A 11 -11.22 -21.71 40.83
C LEU A 11 -11.68 -20.66 39.81
N MET A 12 -12.69 -19.86 40.13
CA MET A 12 -13.18 -18.77 39.28
C MET A 12 -12.13 -17.66 39.09
N ILE A 13 -11.39 -17.34 40.17
CA ILE A 13 -10.28 -16.37 40.09
C ILE A 13 -9.15 -16.93 39.21
N LEU A 14 -8.81 -18.21 39.35
CA LEU A 14 -7.78 -18.85 38.52
C LEU A 14 -8.17 -18.86 37.04
N ILE A 15 -9.44 -19.17 36.74
CA ILE A 15 -9.98 -19.16 35.37
C ILE A 15 -9.97 -17.73 34.81
N SER A 16 -10.32 -16.71 35.60
CA SER A 16 -10.29 -15.32 35.15
C SER A 16 -8.88 -14.82 34.88
N VAL A 17 -7.89 -15.21 35.67
CA VAL A 17 -6.47 -14.88 35.44
C VAL A 17 -5.94 -15.55 34.16
N ILE A 18 -6.31 -16.79 33.89
CA ILE A 18 -5.95 -17.50 32.65
C ILE A 18 -6.61 -16.83 31.45
N PHE A 19 -7.86 -16.37 31.56
CA PHE A 19 -8.57 -15.66 30.49
C PHE A 19 -7.93 -14.28 30.20
N ILE A 20 -7.52 -13.55 31.24
CA ILE A 20 -6.87 -12.23 31.07
C ILE A 20 -5.47 -12.37 30.46
N SER A 21 -4.71 -13.41 30.83
CA SER A 21 -3.39 -13.64 30.24
C SER A 21 -3.42 -14.05 28.75
N SER A 22 -4.55 -14.60 28.28
CA SER A 22 -4.72 -14.94 26.85
C SER A 22 -4.93 -13.74 25.94
N PHE A 23 -5.24 -12.54 26.48
CA PHE A 23 -5.53 -11.35 25.69
C PHE A 23 -4.33 -10.42 25.45
N ILE A 24 -3.20 -10.63 26.13
CA ILE A 24 -2.00 -9.82 25.90
C ILE A 24 -1.05 -10.56 24.95
N TYR A 25 -1.48 -10.76 23.71
CA TYR A 25 -0.57 -11.13 22.64
C TYR A 25 0.12 -9.85 22.13
N ILE A 26 1.28 -9.53 22.69
CA ILE A 26 2.13 -8.45 22.19
C ILE A 26 2.72 -8.95 20.86
N LYS A 27 2.10 -8.55 19.77
CA LYS A 27 2.61 -8.84 18.43
C LYS A 27 3.80 -7.92 18.16
N ASN A 28 4.99 -8.50 18.09
CA ASN A 28 6.18 -7.75 17.72
C ASN A 28 6.08 -7.28 16.25
N PRO A 29 6.38 -6.02 15.95
CA PRO A 29 6.38 -5.52 14.59
C PRO A 29 7.44 -6.26 13.74
N THR A 30 7.14 -6.50 12.48
CA THR A 30 8.14 -7.03 11.53
C THR A 30 8.98 -5.86 11.03
N ILE A 31 10.24 -5.82 11.45
CA ILE A 31 11.20 -4.81 11.05
C ILE A 31 12.19 -5.40 10.06
N ILE A 32 12.39 -4.72 8.94
CA ILE A 32 13.41 -5.04 7.93
C ILE A 32 14.48 -3.95 7.99
N GLU A 33 15.74 -4.35 8.13
CA GLU A 33 16.89 -3.46 7.97
C GLU A 33 17.37 -3.53 6.52
N VAL A 34 17.39 -2.37 5.85
CA VAL A 34 17.96 -2.22 4.51
C VAL A 34 19.29 -1.51 4.64
N GLU A 35 20.38 -2.24 4.39
CA GLU A 35 21.72 -1.69 4.35
C GLU A 35 22.04 -1.17 2.95
N THR A 36 22.48 0.07 2.85
CA THR A 36 22.82 0.73 1.60
C THR A 36 24.20 1.35 1.67
N THR A 37 24.78 1.69 0.51
CA THR A 37 26.04 2.46 0.44
C THR A 37 25.94 3.86 1.06
N LYS A 38 24.74 4.32 1.43
CA LYS A 38 24.47 5.63 2.04
C LYS A 38 23.99 5.55 3.48
N GLY A 39 23.93 4.34 4.04
CA GLY A 39 23.49 4.11 5.42
C GLY A 39 22.35 3.09 5.52
N LYS A 40 21.85 2.92 6.73
CA LYS A 40 20.81 1.96 7.07
C LYS A 40 19.44 2.60 7.11
N ILE A 41 18.43 1.87 6.68
CA ILE A 41 17.03 2.24 6.72
C ILE A 41 16.28 1.14 7.47
N LEU A 42 15.50 1.49 8.48
CA LEU A 42 14.62 0.56 9.17
C LEU A 42 13.20 0.73 8.61
N ILE A 43 12.59 -0.38 8.23
CA ILE A 43 11.26 -0.44 7.64
C ILE A 43 10.38 -1.33 8.49
N GLU A 44 9.26 -0.81 8.97
CA GLU A 44 8.20 -1.59 9.60
C GLU A 44 7.18 -2.03 8.55
N LEU A 45 6.88 -3.33 8.50
CA LEU A 45 5.87 -3.89 7.60
C LEU A 45 4.54 -4.04 8.34
N TYR A 46 3.47 -3.53 7.73
CA TYR A 46 2.14 -3.58 8.31
C TYR A 46 1.52 -4.98 8.20
N ASP A 47 0.86 -5.41 9.28
CA ASP A 47 0.20 -6.72 9.33
C ASP A 47 -1.09 -6.76 8.51
N GLU A 48 -1.71 -5.61 8.31
CA GLU A 48 -2.95 -5.49 7.57
C GLU A 48 -2.77 -5.57 6.04
N THR A 49 -1.53 -5.68 5.57
CA THR A 49 -1.19 -6.00 4.18
C THR A 49 -0.47 -7.35 4.10
N PRO A 50 -1.12 -8.45 4.48
CA PRO A 50 -0.46 -9.74 4.73
C PRO A 50 0.17 -10.34 3.48
N ILE A 51 -0.42 -10.16 2.29
CA ILE A 51 0.10 -10.70 1.03
C ILE A 51 1.41 -10.00 0.67
N HIS A 52 1.42 -8.65 0.69
CA HIS A 52 2.62 -7.87 0.41
C HIS A 52 3.70 -8.10 1.46
N LYS A 53 3.30 -8.15 2.74
CA LYS A 53 4.22 -8.43 3.86
C LYS A 53 4.90 -9.78 3.68
N ALA A 54 4.14 -10.86 3.48
CA ALA A 54 4.67 -12.20 3.33
C ALA A 54 5.60 -12.32 2.11
N ASN A 55 5.21 -11.72 0.99
CA ASN A 55 6.04 -11.71 -0.21
C ASN A 55 7.34 -10.93 -0.02
N PHE A 56 7.29 -9.75 0.61
CA PHE A 56 8.48 -8.93 0.86
C PHE A 56 9.46 -9.65 1.79
N VAL A 57 8.97 -10.22 2.91
CA VAL A 57 9.78 -11.01 3.84
C VAL A 57 10.44 -12.19 3.12
N LYS A 58 9.69 -12.96 2.34
CA LYS A 58 10.22 -14.08 1.55
C LYS A 58 11.36 -13.65 0.62
N LEU A 59 11.21 -12.52 -0.06
CA LEU A 59 12.26 -12.00 -0.96
C LEU A 59 13.51 -11.57 -0.18
N VAL A 60 13.33 -10.96 1.00
CA VAL A 60 14.43 -10.59 1.90
C VAL A 60 15.16 -11.85 2.40
N GLU A 61 14.44 -12.85 2.90
CA GLU A 61 15.02 -14.11 3.41
C GLU A 61 15.78 -14.89 2.32
N ASN A 62 15.34 -14.79 1.08
CA ASN A 62 16.02 -15.39 -0.07
C ASN A 62 17.21 -14.55 -0.61
N GLY A 63 17.55 -13.42 0.03
CA GLY A 63 18.64 -12.54 -0.42
C GLY A 63 18.32 -11.83 -1.75
N PHE A 64 17.05 -11.81 -2.17
CA PHE A 64 16.70 -11.26 -3.48
C PHE A 64 17.13 -9.80 -3.65
N TYR A 65 17.10 -8.99 -2.60
CA TYR A 65 17.43 -7.56 -2.69
C TYR A 65 18.92 -7.24 -2.62
N GLU A 66 19.78 -8.23 -2.45
CA GLU A 66 21.23 -8.02 -2.41
C GLU A 66 21.75 -7.52 -3.77
N GLY A 67 22.52 -6.44 -3.74
CA GLY A 67 23.09 -5.78 -4.92
C GLY A 67 22.08 -5.04 -5.80
N ILE A 68 20.79 -5.03 -5.45
CA ILE A 68 19.78 -4.25 -6.17
C ILE A 68 19.98 -2.75 -5.92
N THR A 69 19.82 -1.96 -6.95
CA THR A 69 19.98 -0.50 -6.89
C THR A 69 18.65 0.24 -6.88
N PHE A 70 18.64 1.46 -6.31
CA PHE A 70 17.56 2.40 -6.52
C PHE A 70 17.67 2.99 -7.94
N HIS A 71 17.04 2.32 -8.88
CA HIS A 71 17.17 2.62 -10.31
C HIS A 71 16.35 3.84 -10.77
N ARG A 72 15.43 4.34 -9.93
CA ARG A 72 14.61 5.52 -10.23
C ARG A 72 14.45 6.39 -9.00
N VAL A 73 15.02 7.59 -9.04
CA VAL A 73 14.93 8.56 -7.93
C VAL A 73 14.36 9.87 -8.49
N ILE A 74 13.24 10.31 -7.92
CA ILE A 74 12.59 11.58 -8.30
C ILE A 74 12.49 12.46 -7.06
N LYS A 75 13.13 13.64 -7.16
CA LYS A 75 13.10 14.65 -6.09
C LYS A 75 11.65 15.02 -5.73
N ASN A 76 11.36 15.14 -4.45
CA ASN A 76 10.05 15.47 -3.90
C ASN A 76 8.96 14.43 -4.20
N PHE A 77 9.33 13.25 -4.66
CA PHE A 77 8.41 12.16 -4.92
C PHE A 77 8.85 10.87 -4.24
N MET A 78 9.80 10.11 -4.81
CA MET A 78 10.17 8.80 -4.26
C MET A 78 11.52 8.29 -4.78
N ALA A 79 12.06 7.26 -4.12
CA ALA A 79 13.15 6.41 -4.60
C ALA A 79 12.61 4.98 -4.80
N GLN A 80 12.78 4.40 -5.99
CA GLN A 80 12.26 3.10 -6.40
C GLN A 80 13.38 2.11 -6.64
N ALA A 81 13.19 0.88 -6.13
CA ALA A 81 14.10 -0.26 -6.26
C ALA A 81 13.33 -1.55 -6.59
N GLY A 82 14.03 -2.69 -6.64
CA GLY A 82 13.42 -4.01 -6.77
C GLY A 82 13.35 -4.58 -8.18
N ASP A 83 13.93 -3.90 -9.20
CA ASP A 83 14.13 -4.50 -10.52
C ASP A 83 15.38 -5.42 -10.49
N PRO A 84 15.25 -6.73 -10.77
CA PRO A 84 16.37 -7.68 -10.72
C PRO A 84 17.52 -7.30 -11.66
N ASN A 85 17.23 -6.66 -12.79
CA ASN A 85 18.24 -6.26 -13.76
C ASN A 85 19.10 -5.08 -13.28
N SER A 86 18.68 -4.40 -12.21
CA SER A 86 19.43 -3.28 -11.64
C SER A 86 20.74 -3.70 -10.93
N ARG A 87 20.96 -5.01 -10.74
CA ARG A 87 22.23 -5.56 -10.26
C ARG A 87 23.32 -5.55 -11.36
N ASN A 88 22.89 -5.60 -12.61
CA ASN A 88 23.81 -5.71 -13.74
C ASN A 88 24.13 -4.33 -14.31
N GLU A 89 25.30 -3.83 -14.01
CA GLU A 89 25.78 -2.53 -14.51
C GLU A 89 25.86 -2.46 -16.05
N ASN A 90 25.99 -3.62 -16.71
CA ASN A 90 26.03 -3.73 -18.17
C ASN A 90 24.65 -3.91 -18.81
N PHE A 91 23.56 -3.89 -18.03
CA PHE A 91 22.22 -4.02 -18.57
C PHE A 91 21.88 -2.83 -19.46
N LYS A 92 21.56 -3.11 -20.73
CA LYS A 92 21.27 -2.09 -21.76
C LYS A 92 19.77 -1.80 -21.92
N GLY A 93 18.91 -2.55 -21.23
CA GLY A 93 17.47 -2.36 -21.28
C GLY A 93 16.99 -1.24 -20.36
N LYS A 94 15.68 -1.02 -20.34
CA LYS A 94 15.04 -0.04 -19.47
C LYS A 94 14.74 -0.67 -18.10
N LEU A 95 15.33 -0.14 -17.05
CA LEU A 95 15.02 -0.53 -15.68
C LEU A 95 13.61 -0.09 -15.26
N GLY A 96 13.04 -0.79 -14.26
CA GLY A 96 11.71 -0.54 -13.76
C GLY A 96 10.59 -1.31 -14.47
N GLN A 97 10.94 -2.15 -15.46
CA GLN A 97 9.98 -2.97 -16.20
C GLN A 97 9.97 -4.44 -15.77
N ASN A 98 10.99 -4.89 -15.06
CA ASN A 98 11.15 -6.27 -14.65
C ASN A 98 10.82 -6.44 -13.17
N SER A 99 10.28 -7.59 -12.83
CA SER A 99 9.87 -7.95 -11.47
C SER A 99 10.16 -9.39 -11.21
N GLU A 100 10.54 -9.72 -10.00
CA GLU A 100 10.59 -11.10 -9.52
C GLU A 100 9.18 -11.57 -9.16
N GLY A 101 8.89 -12.83 -9.49
CA GLY A 101 7.61 -13.46 -9.18
C GLY A 101 6.41 -12.87 -9.95
N GLN A 102 5.23 -13.25 -9.52
CA GLN A 102 3.96 -12.79 -10.11
C GLN A 102 3.53 -11.44 -9.51
N THR A 103 2.66 -10.74 -10.21
CA THR A 103 2.00 -9.57 -9.65
C THR A 103 1.11 -9.96 -8.46
N LEU A 104 1.05 -9.10 -7.46
CA LEU A 104 0.26 -9.30 -6.25
C LEU A 104 -1.09 -8.57 -6.34
N PRO A 105 -2.16 -9.15 -5.80
CA PRO A 105 -3.44 -8.44 -5.69
C PRO A 105 -3.31 -7.19 -4.84
N ALA A 106 -4.17 -6.20 -5.09
CA ALA A 106 -4.14 -4.95 -4.37
C ALA A 106 -4.55 -5.12 -2.89
N GLU A 107 -3.76 -4.55 -1.96
CA GLU A 107 -4.09 -4.40 -0.54
C GLU A 107 -4.07 -2.91 -0.18
N ILE A 108 -5.00 -2.13 -0.79
CA ILE A 108 -5.07 -0.68 -0.63
C ILE A 108 -5.94 -0.35 0.59
N ILE A 109 -5.30 0.17 1.64
CA ILE A 109 -5.94 0.55 2.90
C ILE A 109 -5.82 2.07 3.08
N THR A 110 -6.93 2.77 3.19
CA THR A 110 -6.97 4.25 3.19
C THR A 110 -6.18 4.90 4.31
N LYS A 111 -6.05 4.28 5.49
CA LYS A 111 -5.23 4.80 6.60
C LYS A 111 -3.72 4.77 6.29
N TYR A 112 -3.27 3.92 5.36
CA TYR A 112 -1.86 3.79 4.95
C TYR A 112 -1.60 4.57 3.66
N PHE A 113 -1.70 5.89 3.74
CA PHE A 113 -1.42 6.75 2.60
C PHE A 113 0.08 7.01 2.43
N HIS A 114 0.46 7.51 1.26
CA HIS A 114 1.85 7.75 0.86
C HIS A 114 2.48 8.97 1.56
N LYS A 115 2.57 8.94 2.89
CA LYS A 115 3.31 9.95 3.65
C LYS A 115 4.82 9.75 3.49
N LYS A 116 5.62 10.78 3.81
CA LYS A 116 7.08 10.68 3.82
C LYS A 116 7.54 9.48 4.66
N GLY A 117 8.44 8.66 4.10
CA GLY A 117 8.96 7.44 4.71
C GLY A 117 8.10 6.20 4.47
N ALA A 118 6.92 6.30 3.84
CA ALA A 118 6.14 5.12 3.51
C ALA A 118 6.87 4.24 2.48
N LEU A 119 6.91 2.93 2.75
CA LEU A 119 7.25 1.91 1.75
C LEU A 119 5.97 1.51 1.02
N ALA A 120 6.00 1.52 -0.31
CA ALA A 120 4.85 1.14 -1.12
C ALA A 120 5.28 0.24 -2.28
N ALA A 121 4.46 -0.76 -2.61
CA ALA A 121 4.68 -1.60 -3.78
C ALA A 121 4.47 -0.79 -5.06
N ALA A 122 5.37 -0.95 -6.02
CA ALA A 122 5.24 -0.32 -7.32
C ALA A 122 4.14 -1.00 -8.16
N ARG A 123 3.41 -0.23 -8.96
CA ARG A 123 2.40 -0.75 -9.87
C ARG A 123 2.28 0.10 -11.13
N GLN A 124 1.71 -0.47 -12.17
CA GLN A 124 1.33 0.25 -13.37
C GLN A 124 0.08 1.11 -13.12
N GLY A 125 -0.13 2.13 -13.97
CA GLY A 125 -1.29 3.02 -13.88
C GLY A 125 -2.61 2.30 -14.19
N ASP A 126 -3.71 2.83 -13.66
CA ASP A 126 -5.05 2.22 -13.71
C ASP A 126 -5.56 1.92 -15.12
N GLN A 127 -5.10 2.66 -16.13
CA GLN A 127 -5.49 2.42 -17.53
C GLN A 127 -4.95 1.09 -18.08
N ILE A 128 -3.75 0.68 -17.63
CA ILE A 128 -3.09 -0.56 -18.04
C ILE A 128 -3.38 -1.68 -17.05
N ASN A 129 -3.61 -1.31 -15.79
CA ASN A 129 -3.77 -2.22 -14.66
C ASN A 129 -5.02 -1.85 -13.84
N PRO A 130 -6.22 -2.09 -14.36
CA PRO A 130 -7.48 -1.75 -13.69
C PRO A 130 -7.68 -2.50 -12.37
N GLU A 131 -7.10 -3.69 -12.24
CA GLU A 131 -7.13 -4.48 -11.00
C GLU A 131 -6.17 -3.94 -9.93
N LYS A 132 -5.36 -2.93 -10.25
CA LYS A 132 -4.39 -2.29 -9.36
C LYS A 132 -3.39 -3.26 -8.75
N LYS A 133 -3.10 -4.37 -9.43
CA LYS A 133 -2.07 -5.34 -9.02
C LYS A 133 -0.72 -4.65 -8.92
N SER A 134 0.07 -5.03 -7.92
CA SER A 134 1.42 -4.51 -7.74
C SER A 134 2.48 -5.47 -8.27
N SER A 135 3.67 -4.94 -8.52
CA SER A 135 4.87 -5.73 -8.82
C SER A 135 5.16 -6.71 -7.69
N GLY A 136 5.66 -7.90 -8.02
CA GLY A 136 6.10 -8.89 -7.06
C GLY A 136 7.34 -8.48 -6.28
N SER A 137 8.21 -7.61 -6.82
CA SER A 137 9.47 -7.23 -6.16
C SER A 137 9.75 -5.75 -6.11
N GLN A 138 9.21 -4.94 -7.04
CA GLN A 138 9.51 -3.52 -7.05
C GLN A 138 8.72 -2.74 -6.00
N PHE A 139 9.42 -1.87 -5.30
CA PHE A 139 8.88 -0.98 -4.28
C PHE A 139 9.48 0.41 -4.41
N TYR A 140 8.89 1.36 -3.74
CA TYR A 140 9.46 2.70 -3.59
C TYR A 140 9.28 3.23 -2.17
N ILE A 141 10.23 4.08 -1.78
CA ILE A 141 10.19 4.83 -0.52
C ILE A 141 9.81 6.27 -0.84
N VAL A 142 8.76 6.74 -0.20
CA VAL A 142 8.20 8.06 -0.43
C VAL A 142 9.09 9.13 0.20
N GLN A 143 9.60 10.07 -0.61
CA GLN A 143 10.18 11.31 -0.12
C GLN A 143 9.09 12.34 0.15
N GLY A 144 8.17 12.50 -0.80
CA GLY A 144 7.07 13.45 -0.75
C GLY A 144 7.52 14.91 -0.72
N GLN A 145 6.56 15.79 -0.66
CA GLN A 145 6.77 17.23 -0.47
C GLN A 145 5.77 17.77 0.55
N LYS A 146 6.13 18.89 1.18
CA LYS A 146 5.19 19.60 2.06
C LYS A 146 4.26 20.45 1.22
N HIS A 147 2.98 20.44 1.55
CA HIS A 147 1.96 21.28 0.96
C HIS A 147 1.40 22.25 1.98
N THR A 148 1.10 23.47 1.57
CA THR A 148 0.34 24.41 2.39
C THR A 148 -1.12 24.00 2.47
N ARG A 149 -1.83 24.48 3.48
CA ARG A 149 -3.28 24.21 3.63
C ARG A 149 -4.09 24.61 2.37
N ASN A 150 -3.73 25.74 1.77
CA ASN A 150 -4.41 26.22 0.54
C ASN A 150 -4.14 25.28 -0.65
N GLN A 151 -2.91 24.78 -0.82
CA GLN A 151 -2.58 23.81 -1.86
C GLN A 151 -3.36 22.50 -1.68
N ILE A 152 -3.47 22.02 -0.43
CA ILE A 152 -4.25 20.80 -0.12
C ILE A 152 -5.72 21.02 -0.50
N LYS A 153 -6.32 22.17 -0.12
CA LYS A 153 -7.72 22.50 -0.47
C LYS A 153 -7.94 22.59 -1.99
N GLN A 154 -6.99 23.16 -2.72
CA GLN A 154 -7.06 23.22 -4.19
C GLN A 154 -6.98 21.82 -4.82
N MET A 155 -6.10 20.95 -4.29
CA MET A 155 -6.00 19.56 -4.73
C MET A 155 -7.28 18.79 -4.46
N GLU A 156 -7.87 18.93 -3.28
CA GLU A 156 -9.14 18.31 -2.90
C GLU A 156 -10.27 18.73 -3.86
N THR A 157 -10.41 20.03 -4.11
CA THR A 157 -11.41 20.54 -5.06
C THR A 157 -11.23 19.94 -6.45
N ARG A 158 -9.97 19.86 -6.94
CA ARG A 158 -9.67 19.26 -8.25
C ARG A 158 -10.01 17.78 -8.30
N ILE A 159 -9.65 17.02 -7.26
CA ILE A 159 -9.94 15.60 -7.19
C ILE A 159 -11.44 15.35 -7.17
N ASN A 160 -12.19 16.09 -6.35
CA ASN A 160 -13.65 15.97 -6.26
C ASN A 160 -14.30 16.26 -7.62
N GLN A 161 -13.87 17.33 -8.32
CA GLN A 161 -14.36 17.64 -9.65
C GLN A 161 -14.06 16.53 -10.68
N GLN A 162 -12.87 15.93 -10.62
CA GLN A 162 -12.52 14.80 -11.49
C GLN A 162 -13.38 13.56 -11.19
N MET A 163 -13.65 13.29 -9.91
CA MET A 163 -14.50 12.18 -9.49
C MET A 163 -15.95 12.37 -9.95
N GLU A 164 -16.51 13.58 -9.79
CA GLU A 164 -17.85 13.94 -10.31
C GLU A 164 -17.91 13.72 -11.82
N ASN A 165 -16.97 14.28 -12.57
CA ASN A 165 -16.93 14.14 -14.03
C ASN A 165 -16.81 12.68 -14.47
N ALA A 166 -16.03 11.87 -13.75
CA ALA A 166 -15.89 10.44 -14.02
C ALA A 166 -17.18 9.67 -13.75
N GLN A 167 -17.91 10.02 -12.67
CA GLN A 167 -19.22 9.41 -12.35
C GLN A 167 -20.28 9.79 -13.39
N ILE A 168 -20.35 11.05 -13.76
CA ILE A 168 -21.25 11.52 -14.82
C ILE A 168 -20.91 10.80 -16.14
N GLY A 169 -19.64 10.74 -16.52
CA GLY A 169 -19.19 10.04 -17.73
C GLY A 169 -19.52 8.54 -17.74
N LYS A 170 -19.51 7.89 -16.56
CA LYS A 170 -19.93 6.49 -16.41
C LYS A 170 -21.45 6.36 -16.58
N PHE A 171 -22.21 7.22 -15.91
CA PHE A 171 -23.67 7.26 -15.99
C PHE A 171 -24.17 7.44 -17.44
N LEU A 172 -23.55 8.36 -18.18
CA LEU A 172 -23.90 8.66 -19.56
C LEU A 172 -23.59 7.51 -20.55
N LYS A 173 -22.67 6.59 -20.19
CA LYS A 173 -22.30 5.43 -21.00
C LYS A 173 -23.17 4.19 -20.76
N MET A 174 -24.05 4.19 -19.77
CA MET A 174 -24.97 3.10 -19.51
C MET A 174 -26.04 3.07 -20.61
N GLU A 175 -26.33 1.90 -21.18
CA GLU A 175 -27.31 1.70 -22.25
C GLU A 175 -28.70 2.25 -21.87
N GLU A 176 -29.10 2.05 -20.61
CA GLU A 176 -30.37 2.54 -20.06
C GLU A 176 -30.49 4.08 -20.09
N ASN A 177 -29.36 4.78 -20.18
CA ASN A 177 -29.34 6.26 -20.21
C ASN A 177 -29.14 6.84 -21.63
N GLU A 178 -29.04 6.02 -22.66
CA GLU A 178 -28.83 6.43 -24.04
C GLU A 178 -29.90 7.44 -24.53
N GLN A 179 -31.14 7.23 -24.10
CA GLN A 179 -32.26 8.13 -24.43
C GLN A 179 -32.06 9.56 -23.86
N TYR A 180 -31.39 9.69 -22.68
CA TYR A 180 -31.08 11.00 -22.10
C TYR A 180 -29.97 11.68 -22.87
N MET A 181 -28.99 10.93 -23.37
CA MET A 181 -27.89 11.45 -24.20
C MET A 181 -28.42 12.13 -25.49
N LYS A 182 -29.45 11.57 -26.10
CA LYS A 182 -30.07 12.17 -27.30
C LYS A 182 -30.73 13.52 -27.02
N ARG A 183 -31.09 13.80 -25.75
CA ARG A 183 -31.74 15.08 -25.34
C ARG A 183 -30.73 16.13 -24.89
N ILE A 184 -29.53 15.71 -24.46
CA ILE A 184 -28.48 16.62 -23.98
C ILE A 184 -27.67 17.10 -25.16
N LYS A 185 -27.87 18.35 -25.56
CA LYS A 185 -27.12 18.95 -26.68
C LYS A 185 -25.75 19.46 -26.26
N ASN A 186 -25.55 19.71 -24.98
CA ASN A 186 -24.28 20.22 -24.44
C ASN A 186 -24.08 19.70 -23.01
N PHE A 187 -22.87 19.32 -22.64
CA PHE A 187 -22.53 18.82 -21.29
C PHE A 187 -22.78 19.88 -20.19
N GLN A 188 -22.85 21.15 -20.58
CA GLN A 188 -23.18 22.25 -19.66
C GLN A 188 -24.65 22.26 -19.24
N ASP A 189 -25.54 21.60 -19.97
CA ASP A 189 -26.98 21.52 -19.67
C ASP A 189 -27.28 20.58 -18.49
N LEU A 190 -26.23 19.86 -17.97
CA LEU A 190 -26.33 18.94 -16.83
C LEU A 190 -25.98 19.58 -15.49
N ARG A 191 -25.58 20.84 -15.46
CA ARG A 191 -25.25 21.61 -14.27
C ARG A 191 -26.35 22.65 -14.01
#